data_5c88302ea3077b98d637ac68d8cd821f
#
_entry.id   5c88302ea3077b98d637ac68d8cd821f
#
_cell.length_a   1.000
_cell.length_b   1.000
_cell.length_c   1.000
_cell.angle_alpha   90.00
_cell.angle_beta   90.00
_cell.angle_gamma   90.00
#
_symmetry.space_group_name_H-M   'P 1'
#
loop_
_entity.id
_entity.type
_entity.pdbx_description
1 polymer ?
#
loop_
_entity_poly.entity_id
_entity_poly.type
_entity_poly.pdbx_seq_one_letter_code
_entity_poly.pdbx_strand_id
1 'polypeptide(L)'
;EEMADDEYAEAMENYRTALEQASDIRMDESPLQIEYDSLRMTGIIRKKLEAVAMFEVGKTGYAVRQGDRIGPVFGYVDEIQDEQIVVVEKFRDYLGNILTNQKIIDFYQDTSNEGDTNL
;
A
#
# COMPACT_ATOMS: atom_id res chain seq x y z
N GLU A 1 -12.62 -20.03 23.57
CA GLU A 1 -11.80 -18.86 23.31
C GLU A 1 -10.37 -19.20 22.96
N GLU A 2 -9.76 -20.09 23.71
CA GLU A 2 -8.41 -20.52 23.40
C GLU A 2 -8.34 -21.13 22.01
N MET A 3 -9.37 -21.88 21.64
CA MET A 3 -9.43 -22.47 20.32
C MET A 3 -9.52 -21.39 19.25
N ALA A 4 -10.28 -20.33 19.49
CA ALA A 4 -10.37 -19.23 18.57
C ALA A 4 -9.04 -18.49 18.47
N ASP A 5 -8.33 -18.34 19.56
CA ASP A 5 -7.02 -17.71 19.56
C ASP A 5 -6.00 -18.54 18.80
N ASP A 6 -6.04 -19.85 18.97
CA ASP A 6 -5.16 -20.76 18.25
C ASP A 6 -5.46 -20.74 16.76
N GLU A 7 -6.72 -20.73 16.39
CA GLU A 7 -7.12 -20.64 14.99
C GLU A 7 -6.69 -19.32 14.37
N TYR A 8 -6.85 -18.24 15.12
CA TYR A 8 -6.44 -16.93 14.65
C TYR A 8 -4.93 -16.87 14.45
N ALA A 9 -4.16 -17.38 15.40
CA ALA A 9 -2.72 -17.38 15.30
C ALA A 9 -2.24 -18.21 14.12
N GLU A 10 -2.85 -19.35 13.88
CA GLU A 10 -2.51 -20.19 12.75
C GLU A 10 -2.84 -19.50 11.43
N ALA A 11 -4.00 -18.87 11.35
CA ALA A 11 -4.41 -18.15 10.15
C ALA A 11 -3.45 -17.00 9.87
N MET A 12 -3.04 -16.26 10.90
CA MET A 12 -2.10 -15.15 10.74
C MET A 12 -0.73 -15.63 10.27
N GLU A 13 -0.28 -16.75 10.81
CA GLU A 13 1.00 -17.33 10.41
C GLU A 13 0.95 -17.78 8.95
N ASN A 14 -0.12 -18.44 8.56
CA ASN A 14 -0.29 -18.88 7.17
C ASN A 14 -0.34 -17.70 6.23
N TYR A 15 -1.04 -16.65 6.61
CA TYR A 15 -1.14 -15.43 5.82
C TYR A 15 0.24 -14.78 5.67
N ARG A 16 0.98 -14.69 6.76
CA ARG A 16 2.31 -14.12 6.74
C ARG A 16 3.24 -14.90 5.82
N THR A 17 3.21 -16.22 5.93
CA THR A 17 4.02 -17.09 5.10
C THR A 17 3.68 -16.90 3.62
N ALA A 18 2.38 -16.84 3.32
CA ALA A 18 1.94 -16.63 1.95
C ALA A 18 2.42 -15.29 1.41
N LEU A 19 2.37 -14.24 2.22
CA LEU A 19 2.85 -12.93 1.83
C LEU A 19 4.35 -12.93 1.58
N GLU A 20 5.11 -13.56 2.44
CA GLU A 20 6.55 -13.63 2.29
C GLU A 20 6.92 -14.37 1.02
N GLN A 21 6.28 -15.48 0.76
CA GLN A 21 6.52 -16.25 -0.46
C GLN A 21 6.14 -15.45 -1.70
N ALA A 22 5.02 -14.79 -1.64
CA ALA A 22 4.57 -13.96 -2.76
C ALA A 22 5.55 -12.81 -3.01
N SER A 23 6.03 -12.18 -1.96
CA SER A 23 7.01 -11.10 -2.08
C SER A 23 8.30 -11.60 -2.71
N ASP A 24 8.80 -12.73 -2.25
CA ASP A 24 10.05 -13.29 -2.76
C ASP A 24 9.96 -13.63 -4.24
N ILE A 25 8.82 -14.15 -4.65
CA ILE A 25 8.64 -14.64 -6.02
C ILE A 25 8.22 -13.52 -6.96
N ARG A 26 7.42 -12.59 -6.50
CA ARG A 26 6.76 -11.62 -7.35
C ARG A 26 7.01 -10.17 -7.01
N MET A 27 8.06 -9.90 -6.27
CA MET A 27 8.33 -8.54 -5.86
C MET A 27 8.41 -7.58 -7.04
N ASP A 28 9.03 -8.00 -8.13
CA ASP A 28 9.17 -7.17 -9.33
C ASP A 28 7.92 -7.11 -10.18
N GLU A 29 6.97 -7.98 -9.90
CA GLU A 29 5.76 -8.10 -10.71
C GLU A 29 4.50 -7.59 -10.04
N SER A 30 4.63 -7.07 -8.82
CA SER A 30 3.46 -6.60 -8.10
C SER A 30 2.81 -5.44 -8.84
N PRO A 31 1.49 -5.49 -9.05
CA PRO A 31 0.79 -4.38 -9.72
C PRO A 31 0.88 -3.06 -8.98
N LEU A 32 1.21 -3.10 -7.70
CA LEU A 32 1.29 -1.89 -6.89
C LEU A 32 2.69 -1.28 -6.89
N GLN A 33 3.66 -1.94 -7.51
CA GLN A 33 5.03 -1.42 -7.57
C GLN A 33 5.26 -0.67 -8.86
N ILE A 34 4.44 0.32 -9.09
CA ILE A 34 4.45 1.19 -10.27
C ILE A 34 4.50 2.63 -9.81
N GLU A 35 4.62 3.54 -10.77
CA GLU A 35 4.66 4.96 -10.47
C GLU A 35 3.44 5.40 -9.67
N TYR A 36 3.65 6.32 -8.74
CA TYR A 36 2.57 6.80 -7.89
C TYR A 36 1.42 7.41 -8.69
N ASP A 37 1.70 8.02 -9.81
CA ASP A 37 0.66 8.61 -10.66
C ASP A 37 -0.30 7.57 -11.21
N SER A 38 0.13 6.32 -11.27
CA SER A 38 -0.71 5.24 -11.76
C SER A 38 -1.46 4.53 -10.65
N LEU A 39 -1.20 4.89 -9.40
CA LEU A 39 -1.86 4.33 -8.22
C LEU A 39 -3.00 5.26 -7.83
N ARG A 40 -4.22 4.79 -7.97
CA ARG A 40 -5.39 5.61 -7.63
C ARG A 40 -6.00 5.10 -6.33
N MET A 41 -5.87 5.90 -5.28
CA MET A 41 -6.48 5.55 -4.00
C MET A 41 -7.94 5.98 -4.03
N THR A 42 -8.83 5.00 -3.94
CA THR A 42 -10.26 5.23 -4.10
C THR A 42 -11.02 5.28 -2.78
N GLY A 43 -10.40 4.82 -1.71
CA GLY A 43 -11.08 4.86 -0.42
C GLY A 43 -10.19 4.37 0.70
N ILE A 44 -10.63 4.65 1.91
CA ILE A 44 -10.00 4.14 3.13
C ILE A 44 -11.12 3.57 3.99
N ILE A 45 -10.94 2.33 4.42
CA ILE A 45 -11.89 1.65 5.29
C ILE A 45 -11.23 1.51 6.65
N ARG A 46 -11.90 2.01 7.68
CA ARG A 46 -11.42 1.87 9.05
C ARG A 46 -12.26 0.86 9.81
N LYS A 47 -11.57 -0.06 10.43
CA LYS A 47 -12.15 -0.98 11.39
C LYS A 47 -11.48 -0.69 12.73
N LYS A 48 -11.96 -1.31 13.79
CA LYS A 48 -11.53 -0.98 15.16
C LYS A 48 -10.05 -0.67 15.33
N LEU A 49 -9.17 -1.56 14.88
CA LEU A 49 -7.74 -1.41 15.07
C LEU A 49 -6.97 -1.47 13.75
N GLU A 50 -7.70 -1.43 12.66
CA GLU A 50 -7.08 -1.62 11.36
C GLU A 50 -7.64 -0.60 10.37
N ALA A 51 -6.79 -0.13 9.49
CA ALA A 51 -7.20 0.70 8.37
C ALA A 51 -6.72 0.03 7.09
N VAL A 52 -7.55 0.08 6.06
CA VAL A 52 -7.24 -0.49 4.76
C VAL A 52 -7.45 0.58 3.71
N ALA A 53 -6.44 0.85 2.90
CA ALA A 53 -6.57 1.76 1.78
C ALA A 53 -6.90 0.96 0.54
N MET A 54 -7.88 1.43 -0.21
CA MET A 54 -8.30 0.78 -1.44
C MET A 54 -7.68 1.50 -2.63
N PHE A 55 -7.02 0.74 -3.48
CA PHE A 55 -6.37 1.28 -4.67
C PHE A 55 -6.95 0.64 -5.91
N GLU A 56 -6.93 1.37 -6.99
CA GLU A 56 -7.30 0.87 -8.30
C GLU A 56 -6.14 1.07 -9.26
N VAL A 57 -5.76 0.00 -9.94
CA VAL A 57 -4.75 0.04 -10.98
C VAL A 57 -5.40 -0.55 -12.23
N GLY A 58 -5.52 0.28 -13.28
CA GLY A 58 -6.31 -0.12 -14.42
C GLY A 58 -7.75 -0.31 -14.00
N LYS A 59 -8.25 -1.55 -14.10
CA LYS A 59 -9.62 -1.87 -13.71
C LYS A 59 -9.69 -2.79 -12.51
N THR A 60 -8.56 -3.02 -11.86
CA THR A 60 -8.48 -3.96 -10.75
C THR A 60 -8.30 -3.23 -9.44
N GLY A 61 -9.05 -3.64 -8.43
CA GLY A 61 -8.97 -3.08 -7.10
C GLY A 61 -8.01 -3.88 -6.21
N TYR A 62 -7.31 -3.19 -5.35
CA TYR A 62 -6.36 -3.79 -4.41
C TYR A 62 -6.55 -3.19 -3.04
N ALA A 63 -6.36 -4.00 -2.01
CA ALA A 63 -6.40 -3.55 -0.63
C ALA A 63 -4.97 -3.44 -0.11
N VAL A 64 -4.66 -2.32 0.53
CA VAL A 64 -3.32 -2.02 1.03
C VAL A 64 -3.42 -1.73 2.52
N ARG A 65 -2.54 -2.35 3.28
CA ARG A 65 -2.47 -2.20 4.72
C ARG A 65 -1.13 -1.63 5.13
N GLN A 66 -1.06 -1.20 6.38
CA GLN A 66 0.20 -0.74 6.94
C GLN A 66 1.25 -1.84 6.79
N GLY A 67 2.43 -1.45 6.31
CA GLY A 67 3.53 -2.38 6.08
C GLY A 67 3.62 -2.94 4.67
N ASP A 68 2.57 -2.78 3.88
CA ASP A 68 2.59 -3.26 2.50
C ASP A 68 3.54 -2.42 1.65
N ARG A 69 4.04 -3.02 0.58
CA ARG A 69 4.99 -2.37 -0.33
C ARG A 69 4.27 -1.84 -1.55
N ILE A 70 4.47 -0.57 -1.86
CA ILE A 70 3.88 0.05 -3.04
C ILE A 70 4.88 1.07 -3.62
N GLY A 71 4.65 1.44 -4.86
CA GLY A 71 5.45 2.44 -5.54
C GLY A 71 6.65 1.86 -6.27
N PRO A 72 7.35 2.69 -7.06
CA PRO A 72 8.39 2.21 -7.95
C PRO A 72 9.68 1.78 -7.26
N VAL A 73 9.85 2.14 -5.99
CA VAL A 73 11.06 1.79 -5.24
C VAL A 73 10.74 1.01 -3.97
N PHE A 74 9.66 0.23 -4.01
CA PHE A 74 9.25 -0.65 -2.91
C PHE A 74 9.08 0.08 -1.58
N GLY A 75 8.47 1.25 -1.62
CA GLY A 75 8.15 1.97 -0.40
C GLY A 75 7.18 1.17 0.47
N TYR A 76 7.24 1.35 1.77
CA TYR A 76 6.27 0.69 2.64
C TYR A 76 5.27 1.70 3.18
N VAL A 77 4.05 1.22 3.37
CA VAL A 77 2.98 2.03 3.94
C VAL A 77 3.25 2.19 5.43
N ASP A 78 3.66 3.38 5.83
CA ASP A 78 3.99 3.67 7.21
C ASP A 78 2.76 3.96 8.04
N GLU A 79 1.83 4.71 7.48
CA GLU A 79 0.64 5.12 8.20
C GLU A 79 -0.52 5.33 7.24
N ILE A 80 -1.70 4.89 7.65
CA ILE A 80 -2.94 5.15 6.92
C ILE A 80 -3.74 6.15 7.74
N GLN A 81 -3.86 7.37 7.23
CA GLN A 81 -4.58 8.46 7.88
C GLN A 81 -6.01 8.50 7.35
N ASP A 82 -6.78 9.51 7.76
CA ASP A 82 -8.19 9.57 7.39
C ASP A 82 -8.42 9.83 5.91
N GLU A 83 -7.54 10.60 5.28
CA GLU A 83 -7.72 11.00 3.88
C GLU A 83 -6.48 10.77 3.01
N GLN A 84 -5.45 10.19 3.58
CA GLN A 84 -4.20 9.99 2.87
C GLN A 84 -3.41 8.86 3.49
N ILE A 85 -2.42 8.38 2.77
CA ILE A 85 -1.47 7.44 3.33
C ILE A 85 -0.06 8.00 3.21
N VAL A 86 0.79 7.59 4.13
CA VAL A 86 2.20 7.98 4.15
C VAL A 86 3.02 6.76 3.78
N VAL A 87 3.82 6.90 2.73
CA VAL A 87 4.70 5.83 2.26
C VAL A 87 6.13 6.27 2.52
N VAL A 88 6.93 5.37 3.07
CA VAL A 88 8.34 5.66 3.36
C VAL A 88 9.20 4.84 2.41
N GLU A 89 10.05 5.53 1.71
CA GLU A 89 11.02 4.94 0.79
C GLU A 89 12.41 5.00 1.42
N LYS A 90 13.19 3.94 1.28
CA LYS A 90 14.54 3.89 1.80
C LYS A 90 15.54 3.74 0.67
N PHE A 91 16.60 4.52 0.76
CA PHE A 91 17.67 4.52 -0.23
C PHE A 91 19.01 4.39 0.46
N ARG A 92 20.01 3.87 -0.26
CA ARG A 92 21.40 3.94 0.18
C ARG A 92 22.11 4.95 -0.70
N ASP A 93 22.86 5.84 -0.07
CA ASP A 93 23.73 6.73 -0.83
C ASP A 93 25.05 6.01 -1.14
N TYR A 94 25.94 6.67 -1.86
CA TYR A 94 27.20 6.07 -2.27
C TYR A 94 28.15 5.83 -1.10
N LEU A 95 27.89 6.43 0.06
CA LEU A 95 28.68 6.21 1.27
C LEU A 95 28.10 5.08 2.12
N GLY A 96 26.98 4.48 1.69
CA GLY A 96 26.33 3.42 2.43
C GLY A 96 25.36 3.88 3.49
N ASN A 97 25.13 5.18 3.60
CA ASN A 97 24.14 5.71 4.54
C ASN A 97 22.72 5.42 4.05
N ILE A 98 21.82 5.13 4.99
CA ILE A 98 20.43 4.90 4.66
C ILE A 98 19.69 6.22 4.76
N LEU A 99 19.06 6.63 3.66
CA LEU A 99 18.24 7.83 3.58
C LEU A 99 16.79 7.41 3.46
N THR A 100 15.91 8.22 4.01
CA THR A 100 14.47 7.97 3.89
C THR A 100 13.80 9.15 3.21
N ASN A 101 12.73 8.84 2.50
CA ASN A 101 11.92 9.83 1.82
C ASN A 101 10.46 9.48 2.07
N GLN A 102 9.62 10.48 2.33
CA GLN A 102 8.19 10.27 2.52
C GLN A 102 7.44 10.68 1.29
N LYS A 103 6.46 9.86 0.92
CA LYS A 103 5.51 10.19 -0.14
C LYS A 103 4.11 10.16 0.44
N ILE A 104 3.33 11.17 0.15
CA ILE A 104 1.94 11.24 0.58
C ILE A 104 1.05 10.91 -0.61
N ILE A 105 0.14 9.97 -0.42
CA ILE A 105 -0.83 9.63 -1.45
C ILE A 105 -2.21 10.03 -0.93
N ASP A 106 -2.86 10.93 -1.68
CA ASP A 106 -4.20 11.39 -1.39
C ASP A 106 -5.22 10.61 -2.20
N PHE A 107 -6.50 10.82 -1.92
CA PHE A 107 -7.55 10.26 -2.75
C PHE A 107 -7.39 10.71 -4.20
N TYR A 108 -7.68 9.77 -5.09
CA TYR A 108 -7.66 10.07 -6.51
C TYR A 108 -8.71 11.10 -6.86
N GLN A 109 -8.32 12.08 -7.65
CA GLN A 109 -9.23 13.08 -8.17
C GLN A 109 -9.22 13.00 -9.68
N ASP A 110 -10.42 12.98 -10.26
CA ASP A 110 -10.55 12.92 -11.70
C ASP A 110 -10.38 14.30 -12.29
N THR A 111 -9.14 14.64 -12.60
CA THR A 111 -8.83 15.96 -13.15
C THR A 111 -9.38 16.15 -14.55
N SER A 112 -9.70 15.06 -15.25
CA SER A 112 -10.28 15.20 -16.57
C SER A 112 -11.69 15.79 -16.50
N ASN A 113 -12.43 15.49 -15.44
CA ASN A 113 -13.74 16.11 -15.20
C ASN A 113 -13.62 17.59 -14.92
N GLU A 114 -12.60 17.98 -14.20
CA GLU A 114 -12.35 19.39 -13.95
C GLU A 114 -12.04 20.14 -15.23
N GLY A 115 -11.25 19.53 -16.09
CA GLY A 115 -10.95 20.09 -17.39
C GLY A 115 -12.21 20.32 -18.21
N ASP A 116 -13.09 19.34 -18.22
CA ASP A 116 -14.36 19.44 -18.94
C ASP A 116 -15.24 20.55 -18.37
N THR A 117 -15.24 20.67 -17.06
CA THR A 117 -16.05 21.68 -16.38
C THR A 117 -15.59 23.08 -16.72
N ASN A 118 -14.33 23.27 -16.95
CA ASN A 118 -13.78 24.58 -17.24
C ASN A 118 -14.02 25.05 -18.67
N LEU A 119 -14.49 24.15 -19.47
CA LEU A 119 -14.79 24.50 -20.86
C LEU A 119 -16.19 25.10 -20.97
#